data_fe308ea1c9e8ff8e9c294c56f858b5d6
#
_entry.id   fe308ea1c9e8ff8e9c294c56f858b5d6
#
_cell.length_a   1.000
_cell.length_b   1.000
_cell.length_c   1.000
_cell.angle_alpha   90.00
_cell.angle_beta   90.00
_cell.angle_gamma   90.00
#
_symmetry.space_group_name_H-M   'P 1'
#
loop_
_entity.id
_entity.type
_entity.pdbx_description
1 polymer ?
#
loop_
_entity_poly.entity_id
_entity_poly.type
_entity_poly.pdbx_seq_one_letter_code
_entity_poly.pdbx_strand_id
1 'polypeptide(L)'
;MNPEIKKIITDMLSDAGVNSCTTTEDFTWLFDAVKANAEQLRAYFQTATYNTTGDYKTTFFVNGLRAVITTWLDNDCADSLEQMNELAMREYRKLFA
;
A
#
# COMPACT_ATOMS: atom_id res chain seq x y z
N MET A 1 -7.26 7.92 -8.22
CA MET A 1 -6.17 6.92 -8.25
C MET A 1 -6.36 6.00 -9.45
N ASN A 2 -5.26 5.55 -10.05
CA ASN A 2 -5.28 4.62 -11.18
C ASN A 2 -5.97 3.31 -10.79
N PRO A 3 -6.99 2.84 -11.53
CA PRO A 3 -7.71 1.60 -11.19
C PRO A 3 -6.82 0.36 -11.16
N GLU A 4 -5.78 0.32 -11.97
CA GLU A 4 -4.84 -0.81 -11.99
C GLU A 4 -4.06 -0.92 -10.67
N ILE A 5 -3.56 0.21 -10.17
CA ILE A 5 -2.85 0.25 -8.90
C ILE A 5 -3.78 -0.13 -7.76
N LYS A 6 -4.98 0.40 -7.75
CA LYS A 6 -5.98 0.08 -6.74
C LYS A 6 -6.31 -1.42 -6.72
N LYS A 7 -6.44 -2.02 -7.90
CA LYS A 7 -6.70 -3.45 -8.03
C LYS A 7 -5.54 -4.27 -7.46
N ILE A 8 -4.31 -3.92 -7.80
CA ILE A 8 -3.13 -4.64 -7.31
C ILE A 8 -3.06 -4.59 -5.79
N ILE A 9 -3.26 -3.43 -5.21
CA ILE A 9 -3.24 -3.26 -3.74
C ILE A 9 -4.37 -4.05 -3.09
N THR A 10 -5.57 -4.00 -3.66
CA THR A 10 -6.72 -4.75 -3.16
C THR A 10 -6.45 -6.25 -3.20
N ASP A 11 -5.86 -6.74 -4.28
CA ASP A 11 -5.52 -8.15 -4.42
C ASP A 11 -4.48 -8.57 -3.36
N MET A 12 -3.47 -7.74 -3.10
CA MET A 12 -2.48 -8.00 -2.05
C MET A 12 -3.12 -8.10 -0.68
N LEU A 13 -4.02 -7.17 -0.35
CA LEU A 13 -4.72 -7.20 0.93
C LEU A 13 -5.63 -8.42 1.05
N SER A 14 -6.30 -8.80 -0.03
CA SER A 14 -7.16 -9.98 -0.06
C SER A 14 -6.35 -11.26 0.16
N ASP A 15 -5.17 -11.36 -0.47
CA ASP A 15 -4.27 -12.51 -0.28
C ASP A 15 -3.84 -12.64 1.17
N ALA A 16 -3.70 -11.51 1.87
CA ALA A 16 -3.37 -11.50 3.29
C ALA A 16 -4.59 -11.73 4.19
N GLY A 17 -5.78 -11.93 3.62
CA GLY A 17 -7.00 -12.14 4.38
C GLY A 17 -7.63 -10.86 4.91
N VAL A 18 -7.27 -9.72 4.36
CA VAL A 18 -7.81 -8.41 4.77
C VAL A 18 -8.88 -7.98 3.79
N ASN A 19 -10.06 -7.68 4.30
CA ASN A 19 -11.13 -7.09 3.49
C ASN A 19 -10.98 -5.58 3.51
N SER A 20 -10.71 -5.00 2.35
CA SER A 20 -10.69 -3.54 2.21
C SER A 20 -11.91 -3.10 1.45
N CYS A 21 -12.70 -2.23 2.07
CA CYS A 21 -13.80 -1.55 1.42
C CYS A 21 -13.39 -0.09 1.31
N THR A 22 -13.21 0.38 0.09
CA THR A 22 -12.68 1.74 -0.12
C THR A 22 -13.66 2.57 -0.94
N THR A 23 -13.90 3.78 -0.44
CA THR A 23 -14.67 4.80 -1.13
C THR A 23 -13.84 6.05 -1.38
N THR A 24 -12.55 6.04 -0.99
CA THR A 24 -11.68 7.20 -1.12
C THR A 24 -10.87 7.16 -2.40
N GLU A 25 -10.50 8.34 -2.88
CA GLU A 25 -9.69 8.52 -4.10
C GLU A 25 -8.19 8.59 -3.78
N ASP A 26 -7.83 8.47 -2.52
CA ASP A 26 -6.44 8.52 -2.04
C ASP A 26 -6.03 7.18 -1.41
N PHE A 27 -4.93 7.16 -0.66
CA PHE A 27 -4.40 5.95 -0.04
C PHE A 27 -4.78 5.79 1.44
N THR A 28 -5.66 6.64 1.96
CA THR A 28 -6.07 6.58 3.37
C THR A 28 -6.65 5.20 3.71
N TRP A 29 -7.48 4.65 2.82
CA TRP A 29 -8.07 3.32 3.02
C TRP A 29 -7.01 2.24 3.18
N LEU A 30 -5.92 2.34 2.42
CA LEU A 30 -4.84 1.37 2.48
C LEU A 30 -4.14 1.40 3.84
N PHE A 31 -3.71 2.57 4.26
CA PHE A 31 -2.99 2.70 5.53
C PHE A 31 -3.88 2.43 6.73
N ASP A 32 -5.16 2.76 6.65
CA ASP A 32 -6.12 2.42 7.68
C ASP A 32 -6.28 0.90 7.81
N ALA A 33 -6.44 0.20 6.70
CA ALA A 33 -6.51 -1.26 6.67
C ALA A 33 -5.23 -1.91 7.20
N VAL A 34 -4.07 -1.37 6.84
CA VAL A 34 -2.78 -1.87 7.32
C VAL A 34 -2.67 -1.73 8.84
N LYS A 35 -3.03 -0.57 9.37
CA LYS A 35 -2.96 -0.33 10.82
C LYS A 35 -3.91 -1.23 11.57
N ALA A 36 -5.13 -1.40 11.07
CA ALA A 36 -6.15 -2.24 11.69
C ALA A 36 -5.78 -3.73 11.68
N ASN A 37 -4.95 -4.17 10.74
CA ASN A 37 -4.55 -5.57 10.56
C ASN A 37 -3.03 -5.74 10.62
N ALA A 38 -2.37 -4.96 11.46
CA ALA A 38 -0.92 -4.83 11.47
C ALA A 38 -0.17 -6.16 11.63
N GLU A 39 -0.60 -7.03 12.55
CA GLU A 39 0.09 -8.30 12.77
C GLU A 39 -0.02 -9.23 11.58
N GLN A 40 -1.21 -9.35 11.01
CA GLN A 40 -1.48 -10.18 9.86
C GLN A 40 -0.70 -9.69 8.64
N LEU A 41 -0.69 -8.39 8.40
CA LEU A 41 0.01 -7.80 7.28
C LEU A 41 1.52 -7.79 7.48
N ARG A 42 2.01 -7.67 8.72
CA ARG A 42 3.43 -7.79 9.01
C ARG A 42 3.96 -9.14 8.56
N ALA A 43 3.27 -10.22 8.91
CA ALA A 43 3.65 -11.56 8.49
C ALA A 43 3.62 -11.70 6.96
N TYR A 44 2.58 -11.19 6.32
CA TYR A 44 2.44 -11.23 4.87
C TYR A 44 3.57 -10.49 4.16
N PHE A 45 3.85 -9.27 4.57
CA PHE A 45 4.86 -8.43 3.89
C PHE A 45 6.29 -8.90 4.18
N GLN A 46 6.54 -9.62 5.25
CA GLN A 46 7.85 -10.21 5.51
C GLN A 46 8.19 -11.34 4.55
N THR A 47 7.18 -12.07 4.07
CA THR A 47 7.38 -13.23 3.20
C THR A 47 7.02 -12.97 1.75
N ALA A 48 6.34 -11.87 1.47
CA ALA A 48 5.87 -11.57 0.13
C ALA A 48 7.01 -11.09 -0.77
N THR A 49 7.01 -11.56 -2.01
CA THR A 49 7.94 -11.10 -3.03
C THR A 49 7.37 -9.86 -3.72
N TYR A 50 8.22 -9.13 -4.44
CA TYR A 50 7.75 -7.97 -5.17
C TYR A 50 6.84 -8.37 -6.34
N ASN A 51 5.99 -7.43 -6.75
CA ASN A 51 5.08 -7.60 -7.88
C ASN A 51 5.72 -7.09 -9.16
N THR A 52 5.46 -7.78 -10.26
CA THR A 52 5.81 -7.28 -11.59
C THR A 52 4.53 -7.02 -12.39
N THR A 53 4.54 -5.94 -13.16
CA THR A 53 3.43 -5.59 -14.05
C THR A 53 4.00 -5.33 -15.44
N GLY A 54 3.16 -5.10 -16.43
CA GLY A 54 3.62 -4.74 -17.77
C GLY A 54 4.08 -3.28 -17.88
N ASP A 55 3.94 -2.49 -16.84
CA ASP A 55 4.26 -1.06 -16.81
C ASP A 55 5.33 -0.76 -15.77
N TYR A 56 6.42 -0.12 -16.20
CA TYR A 56 7.54 0.19 -15.30
C TYR A 56 7.15 1.11 -14.14
N LYS A 57 6.35 2.13 -14.41
CA LYS A 57 5.95 3.09 -13.38
C LYS A 57 5.07 2.42 -12.33
N THR A 58 4.11 1.60 -12.76
CA THR A 58 3.24 0.87 -11.85
C THR A 58 4.04 -0.12 -11.01
N THR A 59 4.95 -0.86 -11.63
CA THR A 59 5.83 -1.80 -10.92
C THR A 59 6.66 -1.08 -9.86
N PHE A 60 7.28 0.04 -10.23
CA PHE A 60 8.08 0.84 -9.31
C PHE A 60 7.25 1.34 -8.14
N PHE A 61 6.07 1.90 -8.43
CA PHE A 61 5.23 2.50 -7.39
C PHE A 61 4.68 1.46 -6.42
N VAL A 62 4.16 0.36 -6.93
CA VAL A 62 3.55 -0.70 -6.09
C VAL A 62 4.60 -1.31 -5.16
N ASN A 63 5.80 -1.57 -5.67
CA ASN A 63 6.86 -2.14 -4.84
C ASN A 63 7.43 -1.12 -3.86
N GLY A 64 7.46 0.15 -4.23
CA GLY A 64 7.78 1.24 -3.31
C GLY A 64 6.78 1.34 -2.17
N LEU A 65 5.48 1.26 -2.46
CA LEU A 65 4.43 1.22 -1.43
C LEU A 65 4.60 0.03 -0.51
N ARG A 66 4.91 -1.13 -1.07
CA ARG A 66 5.14 -2.34 -0.29
C ARG A 66 6.28 -2.14 0.71
N ALA A 67 7.39 -1.56 0.27
CA ALA A 67 8.52 -1.26 1.13
C ALA A 67 8.16 -0.22 2.20
N VAL A 68 7.40 0.80 1.84
CA VAL A 68 6.93 1.83 2.78
C VAL A 68 6.03 1.21 3.85
N ILE A 69 5.10 0.35 3.46
CA ILE A 69 4.21 -0.34 4.38
C ILE A 69 5.02 -1.22 5.34
N THR A 70 5.98 -1.97 4.82
CA THR A 70 6.85 -2.82 5.64
C THR A 70 7.60 -2.00 6.68
N THR A 71 8.19 -0.88 6.26
CA THR A 71 8.91 0.03 7.16
C THR A 71 7.99 0.59 8.23
N TRP A 72 6.79 1.01 7.83
CA TRP A 72 5.81 1.56 8.77
C TRP A 72 5.39 0.53 9.82
N LEU A 73 5.15 -0.71 9.38
CA LEU A 73 4.83 -1.81 10.30
C LEU A 73 6.00 -2.10 11.26
N ASP A 74 7.23 -2.09 10.76
CA ASP A 74 8.42 -2.31 11.58
C ASP A 74 8.62 -1.18 12.61
N ASN A 75 8.12 0.01 12.33
CA ASN A 75 8.14 1.15 13.23
C ASN A 75 6.86 1.25 14.08
N ASP A 76 6.09 0.18 14.18
CA ASP A 76 4.84 0.10 14.94
C ASP A 76 3.82 1.16 14.53
N CYS A 77 3.77 1.50 13.26
CA CYS A 77 2.86 2.49 12.71
C CYS A 77 2.97 3.85 13.43
N ALA A 78 4.21 4.26 13.70
CA ALA A 78 4.48 5.46 14.48
C ALA A 78 4.01 6.76 13.79
N ASP A 79 4.15 6.83 12.47
CA ASP A 79 3.67 7.99 11.71
C ASP A 79 2.15 7.94 11.55
N SER A 80 1.51 9.10 11.46
CA SER A 80 0.06 9.17 11.34
C SER A 80 -0.43 8.69 9.98
N LEU A 81 -1.71 8.30 9.91
CA LEU A 81 -2.37 7.94 8.66
C LEU A 81 -2.28 9.09 7.64
N GLU A 82 -2.43 10.32 8.10
CA GLU A 82 -2.34 11.50 7.23
C GLU A 82 -0.94 11.63 6.62
N GLN A 83 0.10 11.44 7.42
CA GLN A 83 1.48 11.50 6.95
C GLN A 83 1.77 10.42 5.91
N MET A 84 1.31 9.20 6.17
CA MET A 84 1.50 8.08 5.25
C MET A 84 0.75 8.29 3.94
N ASN A 85 -0.50 8.75 4.03
CA ASN A 85 -1.28 9.07 2.84
C ASN A 85 -0.63 10.17 2.02
N GLU A 86 -0.17 11.22 2.66
CA GLU A 86 0.47 12.33 1.95
C GLU A 86 1.75 11.90 1.25
N LEU A 87 2.55 11.07 1.90
CA LEU A 87 3.75 10.50 1.28
C LEU A 87 3.40 9.72 0.00
N ALA A 88 2.44 8.80 0.10
CA ALA A 88 2.03 7.98 -1.03
C ALA A 88 1.45 8.82 -2.17
N MET A 89 0.61 9.80 -1.85
CA MET A 89 0.02 10.68 -2.86
C MET A 89 1.07 11.53 -3.56
N ARG A 90 2.05 12.03 -2.82
CA ARG A 90 3.14 12.83 -3.39
C ARG A 90 3.95 12.01 -4.39
N GLU A 91 4.33 10.80 -4.03
CA GLU A 91 5.10 9.92 -4.91
C GLU A 91 4.26 9.46 -6.11
N TYR A 92 2.98 9.20 -5.89
CA TYR A 92 2.05 8.87 -6.97
C TYR A 92 1.98 10.01 -8.00
N ARG A 93 1.83 11.24 -7.54
CA ARG A 93 1.75 12.41 -8.43
C ARG A 93 3.03 12.61 -9.23
N LYS A 94 4.19 12.33 -8.64
CA LYS A 94 5.48 12.43 -9.36
C LYS A 94 5.56 11.45 -10.51
N LEU A 95 4.97 10.27 -10.37
CA LEU A 95 5.06 9.21 -11.38
C LEU A 95 3.93 9.26 -12.42
N PHE A 96 2.74 9.67 -12.03
CA PHE A 96 1.55 9.50 -12.86
C PHE A 96 0.81 10.80 -13.21
N ALA A 97 1.21 11.91 -12.66
CA ALA A 97 0.54 13.20 -12.96
C ALA A 97 1.17 13.94 -14.14
#